data_1bbeabea88891fdde91141ceecc711c7
#
_entry.id   1bbeabea88891fdde91141ceecc711c7
#
_cell.length_a   1.000
_cell.length_b   1.000
_cell.length_c   1.000
_cell.angle_alpha   90.00
_cell.angle_beta   90.00
_cell.angle_gamma   90.00
#
_symmetry.space_group_name_H-M   'P 1'
#
loop_
_entity.id
_entity.type
_entity.pdbx_description
1 polymer ?
#
loop_
_entity_poly.entity_id
_entity_poly.type
_entity_poly.pdbx_seq_one_letter_code
_entity_poly.pdbx_strand_id
1 'polypeptide(L)'
;MLKLENISLKIAANPLFSKLNLEVDAGQVTTVMGPSGCGKSSLLAHLCGTLPSVFQTSGKIILHARTLNNLAPHERKLGILFQDDLLFPHLSVGENLAFALPAKIKQQERRAKVEQALEEIELSGMCERDPASLSGGQRARVALMRTLLAQPEALLLDEPFSKLDQELRGRFRKLVFAHAVKNQLPTLLVTHDPADARAAGGDILSL
;
A
#
# COMPACT_ATOMS: atom_id res chain seq x y z
N MET A 1 12.95 -3.70 8.49
CA MET A 1 13.63 -3.61 7.18
C MET A 1 12.97 -4.57 6.21
N LEU A 2 12.66 -4.09 5.01
CA LEU A 2 12.25 -4.88 3.83
C LEU A 2 13.43 -4.95 2.87
N LYS A 3 13.81 -6.15 2.43
CA LYS A 3 14.94 -6.35 1.53
C LYS A 3 14.55 -7.21 0.33
N LEU A 4 14.95 -6.77 -0.85
CA LEU A 4 14.81 -7.47 -2.11
C LEU A 4 16.21 -7.85 -2.61
N GLU A 5 16.43 -9.13 -2.87
CA GLU A 5 17.71 -9.64 -3.32
C GLU A 5 17.58 -10.30 -4.70
N ASN A 6 18.22 -9.70 -5.71
CA ASN A 6 18.28 -10.22 -7.08
C ASN A 6 16.90 -10.53 -7.69
N ILE A 7 15.89 -9.70 -7.38
CA ILE A 7 14.54 -9.88 -7.91
C ILE A 7 14.56 -9.67 -9.43
N SER A 8 14.08 -10.67 -10.15
CA SER A 8 13.87 -10.57 -11.59
C SER A 8 12.45 -10.97 -11.93
N LEU A 9 11.82 -10.22 -12.81
CA LEU A 9 10.50 -10.50 -13.35
C LEU A 9 10.55 -10.56 -14.88
N LYS A 10 9.93 -11.57 -15.45
CA LYS A 10 9.69 -11.67 -16.88
C LYS A 10 8.30 -12.22 -17.20
N ILE A 11 7.77 -11.83 -18.32
CA ILE A 11 6.53 -12.37 -18.89
C ILE A 11 6.87 -13.03 -20.22
N ALA A 12 6.62 -14.33 -20.34
CA ALA A 12 7.11 -15.15 -21.46
C ALA A 12 8.66 -14.98 -21.62
N ALA A 13 9.11 -14.56 -22.80
CA ALA A 13 10.53 -14.31 -23.09
C ALA A 13 10.99 -12.88 -22.75
N ASN A 14 10.07 -11.96 -22.41
CA ASN A 14 10.38 -10.54 -22.24
C ASN A 14 10.70 -10.22 -20.76
N PRO A 15 11.94 -9.83 -20.41
CA PRO A 15 12.25 -9.36 -19.07
C PRO A 15 11.62 -7.97 -18.84
N LEU A 16 10.98 -7.78 -17.68
CA LEU A 16 10.56 -6.46 -17.22
C LEU A 16 11.73 -5.77 -16.52
N PHE A 17 12.39 -6.49 -15.62
CA PHE A 17 13.64 -6.08 -14.98
C PHE A 17 14.40 -7.30 -14.44
N SER A 18 15.70 -7.12 -14.21
CA SER A 18 16.58 -8.20 -13.78
C SER A 18 17.49 -7.76 -12.64
N LYS A 19 17.69 -8.68 -11.65
CA LYS A 19 18.60 -8.51 -10.52
C LYS A 19 18.38 -7.22 -9.73
N LEU A 20 17.11 -6.84 -9.54
CA LEU A 20 16.75 -5.70 -8.69
C LEU A 20 17.15 -6.01 -7.25
N ASN A 21 17.95 -5.12 -6.66
CA ASN A 21 18.30 -5.13 -5.26
C ASN A 21 17.80 -3.84 -4.63
N LEU A 22 17.15 -3.95 -3.47
CA LEU A 22 16.57 -2.82 -2.75
C LEU A 22 16.53 -3.14 -1.27
N GLU A 23 16.85 -2.17 -0.45
CA GLU A 23 16.68 -2.23 1.00
C GLU A 23 15.86 -1.03 1.46
N VAL A 24 14.84 -1.27 2.28
CA VAL A 24 14.01 -0.22 2.88
C VAL A 24 14.04 -0.41 4.37
N ASP A 25 14.63 0.53 5.08
CA ASP A 25 14.71 0.49 6.52
C ASP A 25 13.37 0.78 7.21
N ALA A 26 13.29 0.44 8.48
CA ALA A 26 12.12 0.70 9.30
C ALA A 26 11.83 2.22 9.35
N GLY A 27 10.59 2.59 9.07
CA GLY A 27 10.16 3.99 9.01
C GLY A 27 10.65 4.78 7.80
N GLN A 28 11.38 4.17 6.88
CA GLN A 28 11.83 4.81 5.64
C GLN A 28 10.86 4.52 4.48
N VAL A 29 10.87 5.43 3.52
CA VAL A 29 10.11 5.28 2.27
C VAL A 29 11.09 5.22 1.11
N THR A 30 11.06 4.17 0.32
CA THR A 30 11.77 4.13 -0.96
C THR A 30 10.78 4.28 -2.09
N THR A 31 11.07 5.18 -3.03
CA THR A 31 10.20 5.45 -4.17
C THR A 31 10.71 4.72 -5.41
N VAL A 32 9.84 3.99 -6.09
CA VAL A 32 10.11 3.38 -7.39
C VAL A 32 9.43 4.22 -8.46
N MET A 33 10.22 4.79 -9.33
CA MET A 33 9.78 5.56 -10.49
C MET A 33 10.11 4.84 -11.79
N GLY A 34 9.43 5.20 -12.87
CA GLY A 34 9.69 4.65 -14.21
C GLY A 34 8.50 4.82 -15.13
N PRO A 35 8.66 4.58 -16.44
CA PRO A 35 7.58 4.71 -17.41
C PRO A 35 6.45 3.71 -17.14
N SER A 36 5.28 3.96 -17.74
CA SER A 36 4.17 3.01 -17.69
C SER A 36 4.59 1.68 -18.35
N GLY A 37 4.20 0.57 -17.75
CA GLY A 37 4.51 -0.77 -18.27
C GLY A 37 5.88 -1.34 -17.89
N CYS A 38 6.77 -0.59 -17.22
CA CYS A 38 8.11 -1.12 -16.82
C CYS A 38 8.05 -2.16 -15.66
N GLY A 39 6.87 -2.50 -15.16
CA GLY A 39 6.73 -3.58 -14.17
C GLY A 39 6.56 -3.13 -12.72
N LYS A 40 6.34 -1.84 -12.43
CA LYS A 40 6.18 -1.33 -11.05
C LYS A 40 5.06 -2.01 -10.27
N SER A 41 3.84 -2.04 -10.82
CA SER A 41 2.70 -2.71 -10.18
C SER A 41 2.90 -4.23 -10.13
N SER A 42 3.60 -4.81 -11.12
CA SER A 42 3.96 -6.23 -11.10
C SER A 42 4.97 -6.54 -9.99
N LEU A 43 5.90 -5.62 -9.69
CA LEU A 43 6.79 -5.72 -8.54
C LEU A 43 5.98 -5.77 -7.25
N LEU A 44 5.04 -4.84 -7.04
CA LEU A 44 4.19 -4.84 -5.85
C LEU A 44 3.35 -6.11 -5.74
N ALA A 45 2.75 -6.58 -6.84
CA ALA A 45 2.00 -7.83 -6.88
C ALA A 45 2.87 -9.04 -6.54
N HIS A 46 4.14 -9.07 -7.01
CA HIS A 46 5.10 -10.11 -6.64
C HIS A 46 5.39 -10.10 -5.13
N LEU A 47 5.65 -8.93 -4.56
CA LEU A 47 5.87 -8.79 -3.12
C LEU A 47 4.68 -9.28 -2.30
N CYS A 48 3.46 -8.95 -2.73
CA CYS A 48 2.22 -9.42 -2.10
C CYS A 48 1.92 -10.90 -2.30
N GLY A 49 2.54 -11.56 -3.27
CA GLY A 49 2.23 -12.95 -3.61
C GLY A 49 0.94 -13.11 -4.43
N THR A 50 0.51 -12.05 -5.12
CA THR A 50 -0.70 -12.04 -5.97
C THR A 50 -0.37 -11.96 -7.46
N LEU A 51 0.92 -12.10 -7.81
CA LEU A 51 1.36 -12.03 -9.20
C LEU A 51 0.82 -13.24 -9.99
N PRO A 52 0.18 -13.03 -11.15
CA PRO A 52 -0.32 -14.12 -11.98
C PRO A 52 0.78 -15.11 -12.42
N SER A 53 0.41 -16.38 -12.58
CA SER A 53 1.34 -17.48 -12.93
C SER A 53 2.01 -17.34 -14.31
N VAL A 54 1.52 -16.46 -15.16
CA VAL A 54 2.16 -16.13 -16.46
C VAL A 54 3.54 -15.48 -16.30
N PHE A 55 3.78 -14.87 -15.14
CA PHE A 55 5.07 -14.28 -14.81
C PHE A 55 6.04 -15.34 -14.26
N GLN A 56 7.29 -15.21 -14.64
CA GLN A 56 8.38 -15.97 -14.03
C GLN A 56 9.20 -15.02 -13.17
N THR A 57 9.50 -15.47 -11.97
CA THR A 57 10.17 -14.66 -10.95
C THR A 57 11.37 -15.38 -10.38
N SER A 58 12.38 -14.63 -9.94
CA SER A 58 13.50 -15.15 -9.17
C SER A 58 13.95 -14.11 -8.15
N GLY A 59 14.83 -14.52 -7.24
CA GLY A 59 15.34 -13.67 -6.15
C GLY A 59 14.64 -13.95 -4.83
N LYS A 60 14.97 -13.16 -3.80
CA LYS A 60 14.43 -13.32 -2.44
C LYS A 60 13.76 -12.04 -1.96
N ILE A 61 12.62 -12.19 -1.29
CA ILE A 61 11.89 -11.13 -0.59
C ILE A 61 12.04 -11.43 0.89
N ILE A 62 12.60 -10.49 1.65
CA ILE A 62 12.87 -10.66 3.08
C ILE A 62 12.26 -9.50 3.85
N LEU A 63 11.45 -9.80 4.87
CA LEU A 63 10.89 -8.82 5.80
C LEU A 63 11.22 -9.23 7.23
N HIS A 64 11.86 -8.35 7.99
CA HIS A 64 12.29 -8.63 9.38
C HIS A 64 13.02 -9.99 9.53
N ALA A 65 13.99 -10.26 8.63
CA ALA A 65 14.74 -11.51 8.55
C ALA A 65 13.92 -12.75 8.13
N ARG A 66 12.63 -12.61 7.81
CA ARG A 66 11.75 -13.69 7.34
C ARG A 66 11.65 -13.66 5.82
N THR A 67 11.93 -14.78 5.16
CA THR A 67 11.73 -14.93 3.70
C THR A 67 10.25 -15.08 3.39
N LEU A 68 9.73 -14.27 2.46
CA LEU A 68 8.30 -14.22 2.11
C LEU A 68 7.92 -15.05 0.89
N ASN A 69 8.89 -15.50 0.08
CA ASN A 69 8.62 -16.09 -1.24
C ASN A 69 7.58 -17.24 -1.23
N ASN A 70 7.65 -18.12 -0.25
CA ASN A 70 6.78 -19.31 -0.14
C ASN A 70 5.55 -19.08 0.78
N LEU A 71 5.34 -17.88 1.25
CA LEU A 71 4.20 -17.56 2.12
C LEU A 71 2.99 -17.14 1.28
N ALA A 72 1.81 -17.58 1.71
CA ALA A 72 0.55 -17.11 1.14
C ALA A 72 0.40 -15.59 1.35
N PRO A 73 -0.36 -14.86 0.51
CA PRO A 73 -0.50 -13.41 0.60
C PRO A 73 -0.84 -12.89 2.00
N HIS A 74 -1.79 -13.51 2.69
CA HIS A 74 -2.22 -13.11 4.03
C HIS A 74 -1.17 -13.36 5.13
N GLU A 75 -0.23 -14.28 4.91
CA GLU A 75 0.86 -14.58 5.84
C GLU A 75 2.02 -13.60 5.73
N ARG A 76 2.11 -12.87 4.61
CA ARG A 76 3.20 -11.90 4.36
C ARG A 76 3.07 -10.65 5.22
N LYS A 77 1.88 -10.35 5.71
CA LYS A 77 1.55 -9.16 6.54
C LYS A 77 1.95 -7.83 5.90
N LEU A 78 1.86 -7.77 4.58
CA LEU A 78 2.09 -6.57 3.80
C LEU A 78 0.77 -5.82 3.62
N GLY A 79 0.76 -4.53 3.92
CA GLY A 79 -0.33 -3.64 3.55
C GLY A 79 -0.11 -3.17 2.12
N ILE A 80 -1.06 -3.41 1.23
CA ILE A 80 -1.00 -2.90 -0.13
C ILE A 80 -2.17 -1.98 -0.43
N LEU A 81 -1.87 -0.84 -1.02
CA LEU A 81 -2.83 0.00 -1.69
C LEU A 81 -2.60 -0.11 -3.19
N PHE A 82 -3.56 -0.69 -3.89
CA PHE A 82 -3.57 -0.75 -5.35
C PHE A 82 -4.04 0.58 -5.95
N GLN A 83 -3.76 0.81 -7.23
CA GLN A 83 -4.26 1.95 -7.99
C GLN A 83 -5.81 1.98 -8.02
N ASP A 84 -6.46 0.81 -8.03
CA ASP A 84 -7.88 0.67 -7.80
C ASP A 84 -8.19 0.55 -6.31
N ASP A 85 -9.28 1.20 -5.88
CA ASP A 85 -9.61 1.33 -4.46
C ASP A 85 -10.01 0.00 -3.80
N LEU A 86 -10.50 -0.97 -4.59
CA LEU A 86 -10.88 -2.34 -4.19
C LEU A 86 -11.67 -2.39 -2.87
N LEU A 87 -12.59 -1.43 -2.67
CA LEU A 87 -13.50 -1.48 -1.54
C LEU A 87 -14.49 -2.64 -1.72
N PHE A 88 -14.91 -3.25 -0.63
CA PHE A 88 -15.93 -4.28 -0.63
C PHE A 88 -17.29 -3.63 -0.92
N PRO A 89 -17.91 -3.91 -2.08
CA PRO A 89 -19.13 -3.20 -2.49
C PRO A 89 -20.37 -3.58 -1.70
N HIS A 90 -20.34 -4.71 -0.99
CA HIS A 90 -21.42 -5.22 -0.14
C HIS A 90 -21.31 -4.78 1.33
N LEU A 91 -20.27 -4.02 1.66
CA LEU A 91 -20.04 -3.47 3.00
C LEU A 91 -20.14 -1.95 2.95
N SER A 92 -20.68 -1.33 4.01
CA SER A 92 -20.65 0.12 4.18
C SER A 92 -19.20 0.64 4.28
N VAL A 93 -19.02 1.95 4.23
CA VAL A 93 -17.72 2.61 4.43
C VAL A 93 -17.13 2.24 5.78
N GLY A 94 -17.92 2.30 6.85
CA GLY A 94 -17.48 1.92 8.19
C GLY A 94 -17.13 0.44 8.31
N GLU A 95 -17.92 -0.44 7.69
CA GLU A 95 -17.64 -1.87 7.66
C GLU A 95 -16.35 -2.20 6.87
N ASN A 96 -16.07 -1.50 5.78
CA ASN A 96 -14.80 -1.60 5.06
C ASN A 96 -13.60 -1.28 5.97
N LEU A 97 -13.70 -0.24 6.79
CA LEU A 97 -12.65 0.12 7.75
C LEU A 97 -12.59 -0.89 8.91
N ALA A 98 -13.75 -1.27 9.45
CA ALA A 98 -13.86 -2.24 10.53
C ALA A 98 -13.28 -3.60 10.16
N PHE A 99 -13.42 -4.03 8.89
CA PHE A 99 -12.86 -5.28 8.38
C PHE A 99 -11.34 -5.38 8.57
N ALA A 100 -10.64 -4.28 8.44
CA ALA A 100 -9.19 -4.23 8.58
C ALA A 100 -8.69 -4.32 10.04
N LEU A 101 -9.55 -3.99 11.00
CA LEU A 101 -9.15 -4.00 12.40
C LEU A 101 -8.94 -5.42 12.93
N PRO A 102 -7.91 -5.66 13.77
CA PRO A 102 -7.66 -6.96 14.37
C PRO A 102 -8.89 -7.55 15.06
N ALA A 103 -9.11 -8.86 14.90
CA ALA A 103 -10.29 -9.56 15.44
C ALA A 103 -10.42 -9.46 16.98
N LYS A 104 -9.28 -9.28 17.69
CA LYS A 104 -9.25 -9.14 19.16
C LYS A 104 -9.87 -7.84 19.70
N ILE A 105 -10.10 -6.84 18.84
CA ILE A 105 -10.68 -5.54 19.23
C ILE A 105 -12.18 -5.72 19.48
N LYS A 106 -12.65 -5.32 20.68
CA LYS A 106 -14.06 -5.40 21.06
C LYS A 106 -14.92 -4.46 20.21
N GLN A 107 -16.20 -4.81 20.04
CA GLN A 107 -17.12 -4.09 19.14
C GLN A 107 -17.23 -2.58 19.44
N GLN A 108 -17.32 -2.20 20.72
CA GLN A 108 -17.42 -0.78 21.10
C GLN A 108 -16.13 -0.01 20.73
N GLU A 109 -14.95 -0.59 21.01
CA GLU A 109 -13.65 0.00 20.64
C GLU A 109 -13.47 0.03 19.12
N ARG A 110 -13.94 -1.01 18.41
CA ARG A 110 -13.91 -1.08 16.95
C ARG A 110 -14.67 0.07 16.33
N ARG A 111 -15.89 0.36 16.84
CA ARG A 111 -16.69 1.49 16.37
C ARG A 111 -15.98 2.83 16.58
N ALA A 112 -15.45 3.06 17.77
CA ALA A 112 -14.70 4.29 18.08
C ALA A 112 -13.47 4.46 17.17
N LYS A 113 -12.72 3.38 16.87
CA LYS A 113 -11.58 3.42 15.94
C LYS A 113 -12.01 3.72 14.50
N VAL A 114 -13.15 3.22 14.06
CA VAL A 114 -13.71 3.53 12.73
C VAL A 114 -14.12 4.99 12.65
N GLU A 115 -14.80 5.52 13.66
CA GLU A 115 -15.20 6.92 13.69
C GLU A 115 -13.98 7.87 13.70
N GLN A 116 -12.97 7.57 14.52
CA GLN A 116 -11.70 8.30 14.52
C GLN A 116 -11.01 8.23 13.14
N ALA A 117 -10.95 7.05 12.53
CA ALA A 117 -10.35 6.87 11.22
C ALA A 117 -11.09 7.69 10.13
N LEU A 118 -12.42 7.76 10.20
CA LEU A 118 -13.22 8.59 9.29
C LEU A 118 -12.97 10.08 9.50
N GLU A 119 -12.75 10.51 10.73
CA GLU A 119 -12.36 11.90 11.03
C GLU A 119 -10.98 12.23 10.45
N GLU A 120 -9.99 11.36 10.64
CA GLU A 120 -8.62 11.53 10.12
C GLU A 120 -8.57 11.67 8.58
N ILE A 121 -9.52 11.04 7.88
CA ILE A 121 -9.64 11.12 6.42
C ILE A 121 -10.70 12.11 5.94
N GLU A 122 -11.21 12.98 6.82
CA GLU A 122 -12.22 14.01 6.51
C GLU A 122 -13.51 13.44 5.88
N LEU A 123 -13.98 12.31 6.43
CA LEU A 123 -15.22 11.64 6.02
C LEU A 123 -16.15 11.36 7.21
N SER A 124 -16.10 12.22 8.25
CA SER A 124 -17.00 12.13 9.41
C SER A 124 -18.45 12.03 8.98
N GLY A 125 -19.21 11.16 9.64
CA GLY A 125 -20.63 10.94 9.36
C GLY A 125 -20.92 10.06 8.13
N MET A 126 -19.90 9.51 7.46
CA MET A 126 -20.08 8.66 6.28
C MET A 126 -20.02 7.15 6.60
N CYS A 127 -20.06 6.76 7.86
CA CYS A 127 -19.91 5.37 8.29
C CYS A 127 -20.88 4.41 7.59
N GLU A 128 -22.16 4.79 7.49
CA GLU A 128 -23.23 3.96 6.91
C GLU A 128 -23.40 4.13 5.39
N ARG A 129 -22.54 4.92 4.74
CA ARG A 129 -22.62 5.16 3.30
C ARG A 129 -22.19 3.92 2.50
N ASP A 130 -22.87 3.72 1.36
CA ASP A 130 -22.44 2.78 0.32
C ASP A 130 -21.16 3.31 -0.35
N PRO A 131 -20.09 2.51 -0.46
CA PRO A 131 -18.86 2.89 -1.19
C PRO A 131 -19.12 3.36 -2.62
N ALA A 132 -20.15 2.85 -3.30
CA ALA A 132 -20.50 3.27 -4.66
C ALA A 132 -21.00 4.73 -4.72
N SER A 133 -21.52 5.28 -3.61
CA SER A 133 -21.97 6.67 -3.52
C SER A 133 -20.83 7.68 -3.30
N LEU A 134 -19.60 7.22 -3.06
CA LEU A 134 -18.44 8.05 -2.83
C LEU A 134 -17.81 8.54 -4.13
N SER A 135 -17.19 9.74 -4.09
CA SER A 135 -16.29 10.18 -5.17
C SER A 135 -15.03 9.31 -5.24
N GLY A 136 -14.30 9.34 -6.37
CA GLY A 136 -13.05 8.60 -6.52
C GLY A 136 -12.01 8.93 -5.43
N GLY A 137 -11.86 10.23 -5.11
CA GLY A 137 -10.97 10.66 -4.03
C GLY A 137 -11.42 10.20 -2.64
N GLN A 138 -12.73 10.16 -2.38
CA GLN A 138 -13.28 9.63 -1.13
C GLN A 138 -13.00 8.12 -1.00
N ARG A 139 -13.24 7.35 -2.07
CA ARG A 139 -12.90 5.92 -2.09
C ARG A 139 -11.43 5.67 -1.86
N ALA A 140 -10.55 6.42 -2.52
CA ALA A 140 -9.10 6.29 -2.34
C ALA A 140 -8.68 6.53 -0.88
N ARG A 141 -9.27 7.52 -0.21
CA ARG A 141 -9.02 7.81 1.22
C ARG A 141 -9.47 6.66 2.13
N VAL A 142 -10.64 6.09 1.89
CA VAL A 142 -11.14 4.92 2.64
C VAL A 142 -10.23 3.71 2.44
N ALA A 143 -9.82 3.43 1.19
CA ALA A 143 -8.92 2.31 0.87
C ALA A 143 -7.56 2.45 1.54
N LEU A 144 -7.00 3.67 1.52
CA LEU A 144 -5.74 3.98 2.20
C LEU A 144 -5.87 3.75 3.71
N MET A 145 -6.90 4.32 4.35
CA MET A 145 -7.11 4.15 5.79
C MET A 145 -7.35 2.69 6.16
N ARG A 146 -8.09 1.93 5.35
CA ARG A 146 -8.27 0.49 5.54
C ARG A 146 -6.93 -0.25 5.56
N THR A 147 -6.00 0.12 4.66
CA THR A 147 -4.66 -0.46 4.61
C THR A 147 -3.86 -0.15 5.89
N LEU A 148 -3.94 1.07 6.41
CA LEU A 148 -3.25 1.46 7.64
C LEU A 148 -3.82 0.79 8.89
N LEU A 149 -5.16 0.67 8.98
CA LEU A 149 -5.85 0.02 10.10
C LEU A 149 -5.54 -1.48 10.22
N ALA A 150 -5.13 -2.14 9.13
CA ALA A 150 -4.73 -3.54 9.14
C ALA A 150 -3.44 -3.81 9.94
N GLN A 151 -2.75 -2.77 10.40
CA GLN A 151 -1.49 -2.85 11.14
C GLN A 151 -0.45 -3.74 10.43
N PRO A 152 -0.11 -3.44 9.18
CA PRO A 152 0.84 -4.24 8.42
C PRO A 152 2.26 -4.12 8.99
N GLU A 153 3.15 -5.04 8.59
CA GLU A 153 4.58 -5.00 8.92
C GLU A 153 5.41 -4.22 7.87
N ALA A 154 4.84 -3.93 6.70
CA ALA A 154 5.39 -3.03 5.67
C ALA A 154 4.26 -2.51 4.79
N LEU A 155 4.48 -1.35 4.13
CA LEU A 155 3.52 -0.72 3.22
C LEU A 155 4.01 -0.78 1.77
N LEU A 156 3.09 -1.13 0.88
CA LEU A 156 3.27 -1.10 -0.57
C LEU A 156 2.19 -0.19 -1.16
N LEU A 157 2.60 0.88 -1.81
CA LEU A 157 1.69 1.94 -2.27
C LEU A 157 1.83 2.11 -3.79
N ASP A 158 0.76 1.80 -4.54
CA ASP A 158 0.70 1.96 -6.01
C ASP A 158 -0.12 3.21 -6.36
N GLU A 159 0.56 4.29 -6.74
CA GLU A 159 -0.04 5.59 -7.10
C GLU A 159 -1.05 6.11 -6.07
N PRO A 160 -0.72 6.12 -4.75
CA PRO A 160 -1.69 6.28 -3.67
C PRO A 160 -2.43 7.61 -3.66
N PHE A 161 -1.89 8.62 -4.32
CA PHE A 161 -2.40 9.98 -4.28
C PHE A 161 -2.94 10.47 -5.63
N SER A 162 -2.92 9.63 -6.68
CA SER A 162 -3.27 10.02 -8.04
C SER A 162 -4.72 10.52 -8.20
N LYS A 163 -5.66 10.01 -7.39
CA LYS A 163 -7.09 10.35 -7.43
C LYS A 163 -7.47 11.54 -6.52
N LEU A 164 -6.50 12.13 -5.82
CA LEU A 164 -6.72 13.24 -4.90
C LEU A 164 -6.42 14.58 -5.59
N ASP A 165 -7.20 15.60 -5.27
CA ASP A 165 -6.87 16.97 -5.64
C ASP A 165 -5.59 17.44 -4.92
N GLN A 166 -5.04 18.58 -5.37
CA GLN A 166 -3.71 19.03 -4.94
C GLN A 166 -3.64 19.34 -3.43
N GLU A 167 -4.70 19.90 -2.85
CA GLU A 167 -4.75 20.26 -1.43
C GLU A 167 -4.82 18.99 -0.55
N LEU A 168 -5.74 18.09 -0.85
CA LEU A 168 -5.91 16.82 -0.17
C LEU A 168 -4.65 15.95 -0.32
N ARG A 169 -4.03 15.92 -1.50
CA ARG A 169 -2.80 15.16 -1.74
C ARG A 169 -1.69 15.54 -0.77
N GLY A 170 -1.50 16.84 -0.51
CA GLY A 170 -0.50 17.32 0.45
C GLY A 170 -0.76 16.84 1.88
N ARG A 171 -2.02 16.85 2.32
CA ARG A 171 -2.42 16.37 3.66
C ARG A 171 -2.25 14.86 3.79
N PHE A 172 -2.68 14.12 2.77
CA PHE A 172 -2.60 12.65 2.79
C PHE A 172 -1.18 12.12 2.70
N ARG A 173 -0.28 12.76 1.94
CA ARG A 173 1.16 12.48 1.98
C ARG A 173 1.70 12.56 3.40
N LYS A 174 1.43 13.68 4.10
CA LYS A 174 1.86 13.87 5.49
C LYS A 174 1.31 12.78 6.42
N LEU A 175 0.02 12.45 6.31
CA LEU A 175 -0.62 11.42 7.12
C LEU A 175 0.05 10.05 6.92
N VAL A 176 0.21 9.63 5.67
CA VAL A 176 0.79 8.31 5.33
C VAL A 176 2.23 8.19 5.78
N PHE A 177 3.05 9.19 5.45
CA PHE A 177 4.47 9.14 5.80
C PHE A 177 4.71 9.31 7.30
N ALA A 178 3.93 10.14 7.98
CA ALA A 178 3.97 10.21 9.44
C ALA A 178 3.54 8.88 10.09
N HIS A 179 2.53 8.20 9.53
CA HIS A 179 2.12 6.86 9.99
C HIS A 179 3.23 5.82 9.78
N ALA A 180 3.89 5.83 8.62
CA ALA A 180 5.00 4.93 8.33
C ALA A 180 6.17 5.14 9.31
N VAL A 181 6.57 6.38 9.55
CA VAL A 181 7.63 6.73 10.51
C VAL A 181 7.24 6.33 11.94
N LYS A 182 6.05 6.72 12.39
CA LYS A 182 5.54 6.43 13.75
C LYS A 182 5.51 4.93 14.05
N ASN A 183 5.11 4.13 13.09
CA ASN A 183 4.98 2.68 13.24
C ASN A 183 6.21 1.90 12.73
N GLN A 184 7.29 2.59 12.38
CA GLN A 184 8.53 2.00 11.88
C GLN A 184 8.30 1.05 10.67
N LEU A 185 7.39 1.43 9.76
CA LEU A 185 7.02 0.62 8.60
C LEU A 185 7.97 0.89 7.43
N PRO A 186 8.73 -0.09 6.96
CA PRO A 186 9.39 0.03 5.66
C PRO A 186 8.31 0.19 4.58
N THR A 187 8.45 1.22 3.76
CA THR A 187 7.41 1.60 2.78
C THR A 187 7.99 1.67 1.38
N LEU A 188 7.39 0.97 0.45
CA LEU A 188 7.69 1.06 -0.98
C LEU A 188 6.58 1.85 -1.68
N LEU A 189 6.94 3.00 -2.21
CA LEU A 189 6.05 3.89 -2.96
C LEU A 189 6.30 3.74 -4.45
N VAL A 190 5.29 3.41 -5.22
CA VAL A 190 5.31 3.51 -6.68
C VAL A 190 4.56 4.77 -7.08
N THR A 191 5.20 5.65 -7.82
CA THR A 191 4.58 6.86 -8.36
C THR A 191 5.31 7.35 -9.60
N HIS A 192 4.61 8.08 -10.45
CA HIS A 192 5.19 8.84 -11.55
C HIS A 192 5.28 10.35 -11.22
N ASP A 193 4.72 10.78 -10.06
CA ASP A 193 4.73 12.20 -9.64
C ASP A 193 6.00 12.50 -8.83
N PRO A 194 6.89 13.37 -9.34
CA PRO A 194 8.09 13.78 -8.61
C PRO A 194 7.80 14.48 -7.28
N ALA A 195 6.60 15.07 -7.11
CA ALA A 195 6.22 15.71 -5.86
C ALA A 195 5.89 14.68 -4.76
N ASP A 196 5.37 13.51 -5.13
CA ASP A 196 5.17 12.39 -4.20
C ASP A 196 6.53 11.85 -3.74
N ALA A 197 7.45 11.64 -4.67
CA ALA A 197 8.81 11.16 -4.39
C ALA A 197 9.58 12.13 -3.47
N ARG A 198 9.53 13.44 -3.76
CA ARG A 198 10.15 14.46 -2.89
C ARG A 198 9.54 14.50 -1.49
N ALA A 199 8.21 14.36 -1.37
CA ALA A 199 7.53 14.35 -0.09
C ALA A 199 7.84 13.11 0.74
N ALA A 200 8.14 11.99 0.09
CA ALA A 200 8.57 10.75 0.73
C ALA A 200 9.96 10.87 1.38
N GLY A 201 10.85 11.67 0.81
CA GLY A 201 12.14 12.04 1.41
C GLY A 201 13.20 10.94 1.49
N GLY A 202 12.95 9.77 0.91
CA GLY A 202 13.88 8.64 0.89
C GLY A 202 14.51 8.40 -0.49
N ASP A 203 15.11 7.24 -0.66
CA ASP A 203 15.78 6.84 -1.90
C ASP A 203 14.79 6.73 -3.06
N ILE A 204 15.26 7.10 -4.25
CA ILE A 204 14.51 6.97 -5.50
C ILE A 204 15.21 5.95 -6.38
N LEU A 205 14.50 4.90 -6.74
CA LEU A 205 14.90 3.88 -7.68
C LEU A 205 14.18 4.10 -9.01
N SER A 206 14.92 4.14 -10.11
CA SER A 206 14.35 4.17 -11.46
C SER A 206 14.39 2.78 -12.08
N LEU A 207 13.22 2.29 -12.56
CA LEU A 207 13.07 1.05 -13.32
C LEU A 207 13.03 1.32 -14.81
#